data_9173590fb0ad7042991c916f87483307
#
_entry.id   9173590fb0ad7042991c916f87483307
#
_cell.length_a   1.000
_cell.length_b   1.000
_cell.length_c   1.000
_cell.angle_alpha   90.00
_cell.angle_beta   90.00
_cell.angle_gamma   90.00
#
_symmetry.space_group_name_H-M   'P 1'
#
loop_
_entity.id
_entity.type
_entity.pdbx_description
1 polymer ?
#
loop_
_entity_poly.entity_id
_entity_poly.type
_entity_poly.pdbx_seq_one_letter_code
_entity_poly.pdbx_strand_id
1 'polypeptide(L)'
;MPNVTGIELLAKIHQINPEMPVILMTAYAELEIALDAIREGAFDMVIKPYNSDYLIFTIDKAVRYETVIKMEKHYKEMLEDTVEKRTAELANAMNMLKESSTEIIQRLSVVAEYKDTDTGIHINRIGYFAKRLSEAMNMPGDFVERIVDSSMMHDIGKIGISDSILIKPGRLEAHELEIIKTHTTIGHRMLSGSPHLNLQMAASVALTHHETWNGSGYPRGLKGEDIPVEGRITMICDVYDALRSARPYKTAVSHEEAFKIITEGDGRTTPYDFCPMVLKAFKEIAAEFEEIFEQNKER
;
A
#
# COMPACT_ATOMS: atom_id res chain seq x y z
N MET A 1 -3.92 -29.95 -61.82
CA MET A 1 -5.12 -30.28 -61.05
C MET A 1 -6.30 -29.64 -61.81
N PRO A 2 -7.38 -30.34 -62.07
CA PRO A 2 -8.32 -29.81 -63.06
C PRO A 2 -9.23 -28.66 -62.55
N ASN A 3 -9.26 -28.27 -61.29
CA ASN A 3 -10.17 -27.20 -60.86
C ASN A 3 -9.62 -26.27 -59.73
N VAL A 4 -8.36 -26.43 -59.27
CA VAL A 4 -7.75 -25.57 -58.28
C VAL A 4 -6.27 -25.41 -58.60
N THR A 5 -5.79 -24.17 -58.61
CA THR A 5 -4.34 -23.88 -58.81
C THR A 5 -3.57 -24.13 -57.50
N GLY A 6 -2.24 -24.32 -57.62
CA GLY A 6 -1.35 -24.49 -56.45
C GLY A 6 -1.37 -23.28 -55.51
N ILE A 7 -1.53 -22.08 -56.06
CA ILE A 7 -1.63 -20.81 -55.29
C ILE A 7 -2.96 -20.74 -54.54
N GLU A 8 -4.07 -21.09 -55.17
CA GLU A 8 -5.37 -21.15 -54.51
C GLU A 8 -5.42 -22.20 -53.37
N LEU A 9 -4.69 -23.32 -53.56
CA LEU A 9 -4.58 -24.35 -52.51
C LEU A 9 -3.71 -23.84 -51.32
N LEU A 10 -2.60 -23.13 -51.64
CA LEU A 10 -1.75 -22.48 -50.64
C LEU A 10 -2.58 -21.53 -49.73
N ALA A 11 -3.38 -20.65 -50.35
CA ALA A 11 -4.23 -19.73 -49.63
C ALA A 11 -5.22 -20.46 -48.70
N LYS A 12 -5.81 -21.57 -49.17
CA LYS A 12 -6.71 -22.39 -48.31
C LYS A 12 -6.01 -23.07 -47.17
N ILE A 13 -4.77 -23.56 -47.38
CA ILE A 13 -3.96 -24.18 -46.31
C ILE A 13 -3.64 -23.13 -45.23
N HIS A 14 -3.23 -21.92 -45.64
CA HIS A 14 -2.90 -20.84 -44.71
C HIS A 14 -4.13 -20.28 -43.96
N GLN A 15 -5.35 -20.38 -44.53
CA GLN A 15 -6.58 -20.10 -43.79
C GLN A 15 -6.82 -21.08 -42.63
N ILE A 16 -6.39 -22.34 -42.79
CA ILE A 16 -6.56 -23.40 -41.77
C ILE A 16 -5.38 -23.35 -40.78
N ASN A 17 -4.16 -23.23 -41.30
CA ASN A 17 -2.95 -23.15 -40.50
C ASN A 17 -1.96 -22.15 -41.14
N PRO A 18 -1.94 -20.90 -40.67
CA PRO A 18 -1.09 -19.83 -41.26
C PRO A 18 0.41 -20.12 -41.11
N GLU A 19 0.82 -20.96 -40.19
CA GLU A 19 2.23 -21.25 -39.90
C GLU A 19 2.75 -22.50 -40.65
N MET A 20 1.90 -23.20 -41.37
CA MET A 20 2.29 -24.42 -42.09
C MET A 20 3.21 -24.06 -43.27
N PRO A 21 4.48 -24.55 -43.36
CA PRO A 21 5.33 -24.31 -44.49
C PRO A 21 4.84 -25.12 -45.69
N VAL A 22 4.48 -24.42 -46.78
CA VAL A 22 3.99 -25.02 -48.02
C VAL A 22 5.03 -24.89 -49.11
N ILE A 23 5.47 -26.02 -49.68
CA ILE A 23 6.40 -26.06 -50.83
C ILE A 23 5.57 -26.31 -52.09
N LEU A 24 5.64 -25.37 -53.03
CA LEU A 24 4.95 -25.50 -54.33
C LEU A 24 5.86 -26.20 -55.34
N MET A 25 5.29 -27.10 -56.18
CA MET A 25 6.02 -27.80 -57.24
C MET A 25 5.42 -27.47 -58.62
N THR A 26 6.21 -26.92 -59.50
CA THR A 26 5.78 -26.50 -60.86
C THR A 26 6.65 -27.08 -61.96
N ALA A 27 6.07 -27.27 -63.16
CA ALA A 27 6.79 -27.62 -64.37
C ALA A 27 7.25 -26.36 -65.16
N TYR A 28 6.80 -25.18 -64.76
CA TYR A 28 7.10 -23.92 -65.45
C TYR A 28 8.13 -23.12 -64.62
N ALA A 29 9.28 -22.82 -65.29
CA ALA A 29 10.40 -22.08 -64.67
C ALA A 29 10.27 -20.56 -64.93
N GLU A 30 9.05 -20.00 -64.84
CA GLU A 30 8.83 -18.56 -65.04
C GLU A 30 9.03 -17.81 -63.74
N LEU A 31 9.87 -16.74 -63.80
CA LEU A 31 10.21 -15.95 -62.59
C LEU A 31 8.98 -15.29 -61.96
N GLU A 32 8.01 -14.86 -62.77
CA GLU A 32 6.79 -14.24 -62.28
C GLU A 32 5.95 -15.21 -61.39
N ILE A 33 5.80 -16.45 -61.82
CA ILE A 33 5.07 -17.47 -61.06
C ILE A 33 5.78 -17.77 -59.72
N ALA A 34 7.09 -17.78 -59.74
CA ALA A 34 7.89 -17.99 -58.51
C ALA A 34 7.74 -16.82 -57.55
N LEU A 35 7.78 -15.59 -58.02
CA LEU A 35 7.60 -14.40 -57.20
C LEU A 35 6.21 -14.32 -56.62
N ASP A 36 5.16 -14.65 -57.39
CA ASP A 36 3.79 -14.67 -56.90
C ASP A 36 3.56 -15.76 -55.85
N ALA A 37 4.13 -16.94 -56.02
CA ALA A 37 4.08 -18.00 -55.03
C ALA A 37 4.67 -17.57 -53.67
N ILE A 38 5.83 -16.88 -53.69
CA ILE A 38 6.48 -16.39 -52.47
C ILE A 38 5.68 -15.23 -51.85
N ARG A 39 5.11 -14.32 -52.68
CA ARG A 39 4.23 -13.23 -52.18
C ARG A 39 2.99 -13.74 -51.50
N GLU A 40 2.43 -14.86 -51.99
CA GLU A 40 1.26 -15.52 -51.42
C GLU A 40 1.64 -16.42 -50.22
N GLY A 41 2.91 -16.44 -49.79
CA GLY A 41 3.36 -17.08 -48.57
C GLY A 41 3.87 -18.52 -48.76
N ALA A 42 4.19 -18.96 -49.99
CA ALA A 42 4.86 -20.24 -50.17
C ALA A 42 6.23 -20.23 -49.44
N PHE A 43 6.52 -21.29 -48.67
CA PHE A 43 7.80 -21.44 -47.98
C PHE A 43 8.97 -21.58 -48.93
N ASP A 44 8.76 -22.33 -50.02
CA ASP A 44 9.75 -22.51 -51.10
C ASP A 44 9.03 -23.04 -52.36
N MET A 45 9.77 -23.06 -53.48
CA MET A 45 9.27 -23.61 -54.75
C MET A 45 10.30 -24.54 -55.39
N VAL A 46 9.81 -25.66 -55.91
CA VAL A 46 10.62 -26.66 -56.60
C VAL A 46 10.17 -26.85 -58.05
N ILE A 47 11.12 -26.73 -59.02
CA ILE A 47 10.83 -26.82 -60.44
C ILE A 47 11.02 -28.29 -60.89
N LYS A 48 10.07 -28.79 -61.69
CA LYS A 48 10.12 -30.12 -62.28
C LYS A 48 10.82 -30.07 -63.66
N PRO A 49 11.71 -31.05 -63.99
CA PRO A 49 12.15 -32.18 -63.19
C PRO A 49 13.12 -31.73 -62.11
N TYR A 50 12.91 -32.18 -60.86
CA TYR A 50 13.66 -31.76 -59.68
C TYR A 50 14.84 -32.71 -59.41
N ASN A 51 15.90 -32.14 -58.79
CA ASN A 51 16.96 -32.94 -58.16
C ASN A 51 16.49 -33.41 -56.79
N SER A 52 16.64 -34.72 -56.51
CA SER A 52 16.20 -35.32 -55.26
C SER A 52 16.88 -34.70 -54.04
N ASP A 53 18.17 -34.37 -54.14
CA ASP A 53 18.94 -33.75 -53.05
C ASP A 53 18.41 -32.36 -52.71
N TYR A 54 18.04 -31.58 -53.74
CA TYR A 54 17.43 -30.27 -53.53
C TYR A 54 16.03 -30.35 -52.89
N LEU A 55 15.22 -31.32 -53.32
CA LEU A 55 13.92 -31.53 -52.73
C LEU A 55 14.04 -31.93 -51.23
N ILE A 56 14.93 -32.86 -50.91
CA ILE A 56 15.19 -33.27 -49.53
C ILE A 56 15.67 -32.11 -48.69
N PHE A 57 16.61 -31.29 -49.20
CA PHE A 57 17.10 -30.11 -48.52
C PHE A 57 15.97 -29.11 -48.23
N THR A 58 15.09 -28.85 -49.20
CA THR A 58 13.95 -27.94 -49.04
C THR A 58 12.95 -28.48 -48.00
N ILE A 59 12.65 -29.75 -48.01
CA ILE A 59 11.79 -30.40 -47.01
C ILE A 59 12.41 -30.29 -45.60
N ASP A 60 13.70 -30.61 -45.46
CA ASP A 60 14.39 -30.52 -44.17
C ASP A 60 14.38 -29.07 -43.64
N LYS A 61 14.59 -28.07 -44.50
CA LYS A 61 14.47 -26.65 -44.17
C LYS A 61 13.05 -26.31 -43.66
N ALA A 62 11.99 -26.81 -44.33
CA ALA A 62 10.60 -26.59 -43.93
C ALA A 62 10.27 -27.23 -42.56
N VAL A 63 10.72 -28.46 -42.34
CA VAL A 63 10.52 -29.17 -41.07
C VAL A 63 11.24 -28.46 -39.92
N ARG A 64 12.46 -28.00 -40.12
CA ARG A 64 13.20 -27.22 -39.12
C ARG A 64 12.48 -25.90 -38.82
N TYR A 65 11.99 -25.21 -39.83
CA TYR A 65 11.22 -23.96 -39.63
C TYR A 65 9.96 -24.22 -38.78
N GLU A 66 9.17 -25.25 -39.11
CA GLU A 66 7.98 -25.63 -38.35
C GLU A 66 8.33 -25.97 -36.88
N THR A 67 9.45 -26.69 -36.69
CA THR A 67 9.93 -27.04 -35.35
C THR A 67 10.25 -25.79 -34.52
N VAL A 68 10.96 -24.82 -35.12
CA VAL A 68 11.33 -23.56 -34.44
C VAL A 68 10.07 -22.76 -34.04
N ILE A 69 9.10 -22.62 -34.96
CA ILE A 69 7.84 -21.91 -34.66
C ILE A 69 7.07 -22.58 -33.52
N LYS A 70 6.98 -23.92 -33.52
CA LYS A 70 6.32 -24.66 -32.43
C LYS A 70 7.05 -24.48 -31.10
N MET A 71 8.40 -24.51 -31.13
CA MET A 71 9.21 -24.30 -29.91
C MET A 71 9.04 -22.86 -29.39
N GLU A 72 9.05 -21.86 -30.26
CA GLU A 72 8.84 -20.45 -29.91
C GLU A 72 7.47 -20.25 -29.22
N LYS A 73 6.41 -20.81 -29.80
CA LYS A 73 5.06 -20.73 -29.23
C LYS A 73 4.98 -21.40 -27.85
N HIS A 74 5.50 -22.61 -27.74
CA HIS A 74 5.53 -23.34 -26.48
C HIS A 74 6.34 -22.59 -25.40
N TYR A 75 7.50 -22.03 -25.79
CA TYR A 75 8.32 -21.25 -24.87
C TYR A 75 7.60 -19.96 -24.40
N LYS A 76 6.89 -19.28 -25.33
CA LYS A 76 6.08 -18.11 -24.99
C LYS A 76 4.97 -18.45 -23.98
N GLU A 77 4.21 -19.51 -24.22
CA GLU A 77 3.15 -19.98 -23.31
C GLU A 77 3.73 -20.30 -21.92
N MET A 78 4.87 -20.98 -21.87
CA MET A 78 5.54 -21.35 -20.63
C MET A 78 6.08 -20.12 -19.87
N LEU A 79 6.54 -19.09 -20.61
CA LEU A 79 7.02 -17.85 -20.04
C LEU A 79 5.85 -17.04 -19.45
N GLU A 80 4.72 -16.93 -20.17
CA GLU A 80 3.51 -16.25 -19.70
C GLU A 80 3.00 -16.89 -18.40
N ASP A 81 2.87 -18.22 -18.34
CA ASP A 81 2.48 -18.96 -17.14
C ASP A 81 3.44 -18.72 -15.96
N THR A 82 4.75 -18.75 -16.26
CA THR A 82 5.78 -18.50 -15.25
C THR A 82 5.70 -17.06 -14.70
N VAL A 83 5.50 -16.06 -15.57
CA VAL A 83 5.37 -14.66 -15.17
C VAL A 83 4.12 -14.47 -14.30
N GLU A 84 2.98 -15.04 -14.71
CA GLU A 84 1.74 -14.95 -13.92
C GLU A 84 1.92 -15.57 -12.52
N LYS A 85 2.49 -16.76 -12.46
CA LYS A 85 2.77 -17.46 -11.19
C LYS A 85 3.71 -16.65 -10.28
N ARG A 86 4.81 -16.14 -10.83
CA ARG A 86 5.78 -15.35 -10.06
C ARG A 86 5.20 -14.03 -9.59
N THR A 87 4.34 -13.41 -10.41
CA THR A 87 3.64 -12.17 -10.01
C THR A 87 2.69 -12.43 -8.85
N ALA A 88 1.93 -13.52 -8.88
CA ALA A 88 1.05 -13.91 -7.79
C ALA A 88 1.83 -14.26 -6.49
N GLU A 89 2.92 -15.02 -6.60
CA GLU A 89 3.80 -15.34 -5.47
C GLU A 89 4.38 -14.07 -4.83
N LEU A 90 4.85 -13.12 -5.65
CA LEU A 90 5.40 -11.85 -5.19
C LEU A 90 4.34 -11.00 -4.48
N ALA A 91 3.15 -10.87 -5.05
CA ALA A 91 2.04 -10.14 -4.44
C ALA A 91 1.67 -10.72 -3.05
N ASN A 92 1.58 -12.05 -2.94
CA ASN A 92 1.32 -12.72 -1.67
C ASN A 92 2.44 -12.47 -0.64
N ALA A 93 3.70 -12.59 -1.05
CA ALA A 93 4.84 -12.32 -0.18
C ALA A 93 4.87 -10.87 0.32
N MET A 94 4.56 -9.91 -0.54
CA MET A 94 4.46 -8.50 -0.16
C MET A 94 3.34 -8.24 0.84
N ASN A 95 2.16 -8.86 0.66
CA ASN A 95 1.05 -8.74 1.60
C ASN A 95 1.41 -9.34 2.97
N MET A 96 1.99 -10.53 3.01
CA MET A 96 2.45 -11.15 4.26
C MET A 96 3.50 -10.29 4.98
N LEU A 97 4.42 -9.68 4.24
CA LEU A 97 5.43 -8.79 4.82
C LEU A 97 4.79 -7.53 5.41
N LYS A 98 3.79 -6.93 4.70
CA LYS A 98 3.04 -5.77 5.18
C LYS A 98 2.29 -6.11 6.48
N GLU A 99 1.55 -7.21 6.50
CA GLU A 99 0.81 -7.67 7.69
C GLU A 99 1.75 -7.93 8.88
N SER A 100 2.85 -8.63 8.66
CA SER A 100 3.86 -8.89 9.70
C SER A 100 4.49 -7.61 10.23
N SER A 101 4.77 -6.64 9.35
CA SER A 101 5.32 -5.33 9.76
C SER A 101 4.33 -4.58 10.64
N THR A 102 3.05 -4.51 10.25
CA THR A 102 1.99 -3.86 11.05
C THR A 102 1.82 -4.55 12.41
N GLU A 103 1.83 -5.90 12.45
CA GLU A 103 1.76 -6.63 13.71
C GLU A 103 2.94 -6.32 14.65
N ILE A 104 4.17 -6.24 14.13
CA ILE A 104 5.35 -5.88 14.91
C ILE A 104 5.21 -4.46 15.48
N ILE A 105 4.76 -3.50 14.66
CA ILE A 105 4.51 -2.12 15.10
C ILE A 105 3.50 -2.10 16.24
N GLN A 106 2.36 -2.78 16.08
CA GLN A 106 1.34 -2.88 17.11
C GLN A 106 1.89 -3.46 18.42
N ARG A 107 2.61 -4.58 18.36
CA ARG A 107 3.20 -5.20 19.55
C ARG A 107 4.22 -4.31 20.25
N LEU A 108 5.07 -3.60 19.49
CA LEU A 108 6.02 -2.66 20.08
C LEU A 108 5.33 -1.46 20.72
N SER A 109 4.28 -0.94 20.10
CA SER A 109 3.47 0.16 20.67
C SER A 109 2.76 -0.29 21.94
N VAL A 110 2.19 -1.50 21.96
CA VAL A 110 1.60 -2.10 23.18
C VAL A 110 2.62 -2.22 24.31
N VAL A 111 3.86 -2.64 24.01
CA VAL A 111 4.94 -2.71 25.02
C VAL A 111 5.26 -1.33 25.59
N ALA A 112 5.23 -0.28 24.76
CA ALA A 112 5.45 1.09 25.23
C ALA A 112 4.34 1.55 26.19
N GLU A 113 3.09 1.24 25.85
CA GLU A 113 1.93 1.62 26.68
C GLU A 113 1.69 0.71 27.88
N TYR A 114 2.22 -0.53 27.86
CA TYR A 114 2.13 -1.41 29.04
C TYR A 114 2.78 -0.80 30.29
N LYS A 115 3.67 0.18 30.11
CA LYS A 115 4.20 1.00 31.20
C LYS A 115 3.19 2.02 31.74
N ASP A 116 2.28 2.49 30.90
CA ASP A 116 1.14 3.32 31.30
C ASP A 116 -0.07 2.40 31.51
N THR A 117 -1.07 2.81 32.20
CA THR A 117 -2.23 2.00 32.58
C THR A 117 -3.19 1.68 31.40
N ASP A 118 -2.83 2.07 30.18
CA ASP A 118 -3.66 1.87 28.99
C ASP A 118 -3.42 0.49 28.34
N THR A 119 -4.48 -0.15 27.94
CA THR A 119 -4.46 -1.43 27.26
C THR A 119 -4.17 -1.22 25.77
N GLY A 120 -3.50 -2.15 25.11
CA GLY A 120 -3.14 -2.05 23.69
C GLY A 120 -4.28 -1.82 22.69
N ILE A 121 -5.53 -1.76 23.18
CA ILE A 121 -6.74 -1.47 22.39
C ILE A 121 -6.79 0.00 21.97
N HIS A 122 -6.33 0.93 22.84
CA HIS A 122 -6.19 2.36 22.51
C HIS A 122 -5.38 2.57 21.22
N ILE A 123 -4.25 1.92 21.09
CA ILE A 123 -3.35 2.06 19.95
C ILE A 123 -4.06 1.75 18.62
N ASN A 124 -4.82 0.65 18.57
CA ASN A 124 -5.56 0.26 17.39
C ASN A 124 -6.66 1.30 17.06
N ARG A 125 -7.36 1.82 18.07
CA ARG A 125 -8.38 2.85 17.87
C ARG A 125 -7.78 4.12 17.28
N ILE A 126 -6.61 4.57 17.77
CA ILE A 126 -5.91 5.74 17.21
C ILE A 126 -5.61 5.54 15.72
N GLY A 127 -5.11 4.36 15.32
CA GLY A 127 -4.88 4.03 13.91
C GLY A 127 -6.16 4.10 13.06
N TYR A 128 -7.27 3.56 13.56
CA TYR A 128 -8.56 3.58 12.85
C TYR A 128 -9.15 4.99 12.76
N PHE A 129 -9.09 5.78 13.82
CA PHE A 129 -9.52 7.18 13.81
C PHE A 129 -8.69 8.00 12.83
N ALA A 130 -7.36 7.89 12.88
CA ALA A 130 -6.47 8.61 11.99
C ALA A 130 -6.71 8.25 10.52
N LYS A 131 -6.92 6.96 10.20
CA LYS A 131 -7.31 6.50 8.87
C LYS A 131 -8.58 7.21 8.41
N ARG A 132 -9.65 7.06 9.20
CA ARG A 132 -10.97 7.54 8.80
C ARG A 132 -11.01 9.05 8.65
N LEU A 133 -10.31 9.76 9.53
CA LEU A 133 -10.21 11.22 9.48
C LEU A 133 -9.42 11.68 8.23
N SER A 134 -8.34 10.99 7.91
CA SER A 134 -7.55 11.27 6.70
C SER A 134 -8.33 11.03 5.41
N GLU A 135 -9.15 9.97 5.36
CA GLU A 135 -10.07 9.70 4.25
C GLU A 135 -11.11 10.81 4.10
N ALA A 136 -11.72 11.27 5.19
CA ALA A 136 -12.69 12.38 5.20
C ALA A 136 -12.06 13.72 4.75
N MET A 137 -10.77 13.90 5.01
CA MET A 137 -9.99 15.04 4.52
C MET A 137 -9.52 14.90 3.07
N ASN A 138 -9.88 13.83 2.37
CA ASN A 138 -9.43 13.51 1.01
C ASN A 138 -7.89 13.48 0.86
N MET A 139 -7.18 12.97 1.88
CA MET A 139 -5.75 12.80 1.80
C MET A 139 -5.36 11.72 0.77
N PRO A 140 -4.17 11.82 0.13
CA PRO A 140 -3.69 10.80 -0.80
C PRO A 140 -3.69 9.40 -0.18
N GLY A 141 -4.00 8.36 -0.97
CA GLY A 141 -4.12 6.98 -0.47
C GLY A 141 -2.86 6.46 0.23
N ASP A 142 -1.68 6.83 -0.27
CA ASP A 142 -0.40 6.48 0.34
C ASP A 142 -0.17 7.19 1.70
N PHE A 143 -0.71 8.38 1.90
CA PHE A 143 -0.73 9.05 3.21
C PHE A 143 -1.67 8.33 4.17
N VAL A 144 -2.89 7.99 3.72
CA VAL A 144 -3.89 7.26 4.52
C VAL A 144 -3.34 5.91 5.00
N GLU A 145 -2.65 5.19 4.14
CA GLU A 145 -2.01 3.92 4.53
C GLU A 145 -0.91 4.13 5.58
N ARG A 146 -0.05 5.14 5.39
CA ARG A 146 1.06 5.41 6.32
C ARG A 146 0.63 5.90 7.68
N ILE A 147 -0.41 6.75 7.76
CA ILE A 147 -0.80 7.35 9.04
C ILE A 147 -1.36 6.32 10.01
N VAL A 148 -1.92 5.20 9.53
CA VAL A 148 -2.43 4.13 10.38
C VAL A 148 -1.33 3.62 11.32
N ASP A 149 -0.25 3.08 10.74
CA ASP A 149 0.86 2.53 11.53
C ASP A 149 1.63 3.64 12.28
N SER A 150 1.75 4.82 11.67
CA SER A 150 2.52 5.93 12.24
C SER A 150 1.85 6.53 13.48
N SER A 151 0.54 6.67 13.48
CA SER A 151 -0.20 7.19 14.63
C SER A 151 -0.22 6.23 15.83
N MET A 152 -0.12 4.93 15.58
CA MET A 152 0.01 3.92 16.63
C MET A 152 1.28 4.07 17.46
N MET A 153 2.31 4.72 16.91
CA MET A 153 3.61 4.91 17.57
C MET A 153 3.76 6.28 18.26
N HIS A 154 2.68 7.08 18.38
CA HIS A 154 2.75 8.44 18.93
C HIS A 154 3.42 8.48 20.32
N ASP A 155 3.15 7.52 21.14
CA ASP A 155 3.57 7.42 22.54
C ASP A 155 4.75 6.45 22.79
N ILE A 156 5.41 5.94 21.73
CA ILE A 156 6.54 4.99 21.86
C ILE A 156 7.66 5.50 22.80
N GLY A 157 7.81 6.81 22.90
CA GLY A 157 8.83 7.43 23.76
C GLY A 157 8.58 7.30 25.26
N LYS A 158 7.36 6.90 25.69
CA LYS A 158 7.06 6.58 27.11
C LYS A 158 7.99 5.49 27.66
N ILE A 159 8.54 4.63 26.83
CA ILE A 159 9.57 3.64 27.21
C ILE A 159 10.75 4.30 27.93
N GLY A 160 11.12 5.52 27.52
CA GLY A 160 12.24 6.26 28.09
C GLY A 160 11.91 7.03 29.37
N ILE A 161 10.66 7.02 29.83
CA ILE A 161 10.24 7.69 31.07
C ILE A 161 10.35 6.72 32.25
N SER A 162 10.83 7.22 33.40
CA SER A 162 10.92 6.42 34.62
C SER A 162 9.53 6.03 35.13
N ASP A 163 9.35 4.77 35.55
CA ASP A 163 8.10 4.26 36.12
C ASP A 163 7.70 5.04 37.38
N SER A 164 8.67 5.53 38.18
CA SER A 164 8.41 6.34 39.35
C SER A 164 7.66 7.65 39.06
N ILE A 165 7.72 8.13 37.81
CA ILE A 165 7.03 9.33 37.34
C ILE A 165 5.79 8.95 36.54
N LEU A 166 5.93 8.01 35.59
CA LEU A 166 4.87 7.66 34.65
C LEU A 166 3.61 7.10 35.36
N ILE A 167 3.81 6.21 36.34
CA ILE A 167 2.74 5.57 37.08
C ILE A 167 2.60 6.11 38.53
N LYS A 168 3.11 7.32 38.77
CA LYS A 168 3.01 7.95 40.12
C LYS A 168 1.56 8.11 40.55
N PRO A 169 1.16 7.55 41.69
CA PRO A 169 -0.19 7.78 42.21
C PRO A 169 -0.34 9.24 42.68
N GLY A 170 -1.29 9.96 42.08
CA GLY A 170 -1.61 11.33 42.45
C GLY A 170 -1.18 12.40 41.41
N ARG A 171 -1.16 13.65 41.85
CA ARG A 171 -0.78 14.76 40.99
C ARG A 171 0.73 14.80 40.73
N LEU A 172 1.11 15.00 39.48
CA LEU A 172 2.49 15.24 39.09
C LEU A 172 2.89 16.67 39.50
N GLU A 173 4.13 16.80 39.96
CA GLU A 173 4.75 18.11 40.16
C GLU A 173 5.15 18.73 38.81
N ALA A 174 5.37 20.05 38.79
CA ALA A 174 5.67 20.74 37.54
C ALA A 174 6.91 20.17 36.81
N HIS A 175 7.97 19.81 37.58
CA HIS A 175 9.19 19.21 36.98
C HIS A 175 8.96 17.79 36.47
N GLU A 176 8.07 17.00 37.08
CA GLU A 176 7.70 15.65 36.63
C GLU A 176 6.88 15.71 35.34
N LEU A 177 6.00 16.70 35.24
CA LEU A 177 5.23 16.95 34.01
C LEU A 177 6.18 17.30 32.84
N GLU A 178 7.21 18.12 33.07
CA GLU A 178 8.21 18.40 32.04
C GLU A 178 8.99 17.14 31.62
N ILE A 179 9.26 16.22 32.55
CA ILE A 179 9.89 14.94 32.22
C ILE A 179 8.94 14.08 31.35
N ILE A 180 7.64 13.98 31.70
CA ILE A 180 6.67 13.24 30.88
C ILE A 180 6.61 13.82 29.46
N LYS A 181 6.56 15.14 29.30
CA LYS A 181 6.54 15.77 27.97
C LYS A 181 7.72 15.36 27.08
N THR A 182 8.83 14.93 27.67
CA THR A 182 9.99 14.47 26.90
C THR A 182 9.73 13.17 26.12
N HIS A 183 8.65 12.42 26.38
CA HIS A 183 8.30 11.23 25.57
C HIS A 183 8.22 11.56 24.09
N THR A 184 7.72 12.76 23.74
CA THR A 184 7.64 13.22 22.35
C THR A 184 9.01 13.29 21.67
N THR A 185 10.00 13.88 22.34
CA THR A 185 11.36 13.99 21.81
C THR A 185 12.13 12.68 21.88
N ILE A 186 11.85 11.84 22.86
CA ILE A 186 12.43 10.49 22.97
C ILE A 186 11.89 9.61 21.83
N GLY A 187 10.58 9.58 21.62
CA GLY A 187 9.95 8.85 20.53
C GLY A 187 10.46 9.29 19.16
N HIS A 188 10.55 10.60 18.93
CA HIS A 188 11.16 11.14 17.72
C HIS A 188 12.60 10.63 17.52
N ARG A 189 13.43 10.64 18.53
CA ARG A 189 14.82 10.14 18.42
C ARG A 189 14.89 8.64 18.14
N MET A 190 13.99 7.85 18.70
CA MET A 190 13.93 6.41 18.48
C MET A 190 13.58 6.06 17.03
N LEU A 191 12.72 6.86 16.40
CA LEU A 191 12.17 6.60 15.07
C LEU A 191 12.93 7.33 13.94
N SER A 192 13.72 8.36 14.28
CA SER A 192 14.46 9.19 13.33
C SER A 192 15.59 8.44 12.64
N GLY A 193 16.01 8.94 11.45
CA GLY A 193 17.15 8.41 10.70
C GLY A 193 16.85 7.23 9.80
N SER A 194 15.61 6.76 9.77
CA SER A 194 15.17 5.73 8.84
C SER A 194 14.91 6.30 7.43
N PRO A 195 15.30 5.58 6.36
CA PRO A 195 14.90 5.92 4.99
C PRO A 195 13.44 5.60 4.67
N HIS A 196 12.74 4.87 5.53
CA HIS A 196 11.37 4.43 5.32
C HIS A 196 10.36 5.52 5.70
N LEU A 197 9.49 5.89 4.75
CA LEU A 197 8.51 6.98 4.90
C LEU A 197 7.55 6.76 6.07
N ASN A 198 7.19 5.52 6.38
CA ASN A 198 6.33 5.19 7.53
C ASN A 198 7.01 5.58 8.86
N LEU A 199 8.31 5.27 9.02
CA LEU A 199 9.04 5.63 10.23
C LEU A 199 9.36 7.13 10.30
N GLN A 200 9.54 7.80 9.16
CA GLN A 200 9.67 9.26 9.13
C GLN A 200 8.37 9.94 9.58
N MET A 201 7.22 9.47 9.10
CA MET A 201 5.92 9.97 9.54
C MET A 201 5.67 9.65 11.03
N ALA A 202 6.02 8.45 11.49
CA ALA A 202 5.91 8.08 12.90
C ALA A 202 6.79 8.96 13.80
N ALA A 203 8.01 9.29 13.36
CA ALA A 203 8.88 10.22 14.07
C ALA A 203 8.29 11.63 14.15
N SER A 204 7.63 12.08 13.07
CA SER A 204 6.90 13.35 13.03
C SER A 204 5.69 13.33 13.96
N VAL A 205 4.89 12.27 13.93
CA VAL A 205 3.74 12.08 14.83
C VAL A 205 4.19 12.08 16.30
N ALA A 206 5.18 11.26 16.64
CA ALA A 206 5.71 11.20 18.02
C ALA A 206 6.15 12.57 18.53
N LEU A 207 6.75 13.41 17.66
CA LEU A 207 7.20 14.73 18.05
C LEU A 207 6.06 15.75 18.20
N THR A 208 4.97 15.62 17.41
CA THR A 208 4.04 16.73 17.18
C THR A 208 2.59 16.48 17.57
N HIS A 209 2.24 15.27 18.06
CA HIS A 209 0.86 14.95 18.44
C HIS A 209 0.34 15.72 19.66
N HIS A 210 1.19 16.38 20.41
CA HIS A 210 0.83 17.30 21.50
C HIS A 210 1.04 18.78 21.15
N GLU A 211 1.38 19.10 19.91
CA GLU A 211 1.35 20.48 19.45
C GLU A 211 -0.09 20.91 19.23
N THR A 212 -0.44 22.13 19.62
CA THR A 212 -1.78 22.69 19.49
C THR A 212 -1.81 23.78 18.42
N TRP A 213 -2.91 23.89 17.70
CA TRP A 213 -3.05 24.86 16.62
C TRP A 213 -2.78 26.32 17.04
N ASN A 214 -3.14 26.66 18.28
CA ASN A 214 -2.92 27.99 18.86
C ASN A 214 -1.47 28.23 19.33
N GLY A 215 -0.61 27.19 19.34
CA GLY A 215 0.80 27.27 19.74
C GLY A 215 1.05 27.11 21.23
N SER A 216 0.07 26.70 22.02
CA SER A 216 0.22 26.44 23.46
C SER A 216 0.69 25.00 23.77
N GLY A 217 0.90 24.17 22.74
CA GLY A 217 1.33 22.80 22.83
C GLY A 217 2.82 22.62 23.12
N TYR A 218 3.29 21.38 23.04
CA TYR A 218 4.68 21.01 23.28
C TYR A 218 5.13 19.92 22.29
N PRO A 219 6.43 19.71 22.10
CA PRO A 219 7.59 20.23 22.83
C PRO A 219 8.14 21.54 22.24
N ARG A 220 7.70 21.97 21.04
CA ARG A 220 8.27 23.10 20.31
C ARG A 220 7.39 24.34 20.34
N GLY A 221 6.14 24.22 20.71
CA GLY A 221 5.14 25.30 20.64
C GLY A 221 4.85 25.71 19.19
N LEU A 222 4.82 24.74 18.26
CA LEU A 222 4.49 24.99 16.87
C LEU A 222 3.06 25.51 16.74
N LYS A 223 2.80 26.37 15.75
CA LYS A 223 1.51 27.02 15.59
C LYS A 223 0.99 26.89 14.15
N GLY A 224 -0.30 26.62 14.04
CA GLY A 224 -0.97 26.64 12.73
C GLY A 224 -0.38 25.58 11.78
N GLU A 225 -0.03 26.01 10.59
CA GLU A 225 0.47 25.14 9.52
C GLU A 225 1.91 24.65 9.73
N ASP A 226 2.65 25.23 10.67
CA ASP A 226 3.97 24.74 11.06
C ASP A 226 3.90 23.34 11.71
N ILE A 227 2.72 22.96 12.23
CA ILE A 227 2.48 21.61 12.74
C ILE A 227 2.23 20.68 11.54
N PRO A 228 2.99 19.59 11.36
CA PRO A 228 2.74 18.60 10.33
C PRO A 228 1.30 18.06 10.39
N VAL A 229 0.70 17.78 9.22
CA VAL A 229 -0.72 17.39 9.16
C VAL A 229 -0.99 16.09 9.90
N GLU A 230 -0.07 15.13 9.89
CA GLU A 230 -0.14 13.88 10.64
C GLU A 230 -0.19 14.11 12.15
N GLY A 231 0.53 15.08 12.66
CA GLY A 231 0.47 15.49 14.08
C GLY A 231 -0.89 16.10 14.44
N ARG A 232 -1.42 16.99 13.58
CA ARG A 232 -2.75 17.61 13.77
C ARG A 232 -3.87 16.58 13.77
N ILE A 233 -3.80 15.56 12.93
CA ILE A 233 -4.76 14.44 12.84
C ILE A 233 -4.63 13.57 14.09
N THR A 234 -3.43 13.17 14.48
CA THR A 234 -3.22 12.29 15.63
C THR A 234 -3.66 12.96 16.93
N MET A 235 -3.41 14.26 17.08
CA MET A 235 -3.85 15.03 18.26
C MET A 235 -5.35 14.89 18.56
N ILE A 236 -6.22 15.10 17.57
CA ILE A 236 -7.66 15.01 17.81
C ILE A 236 -8.11 13.57 18.08
N CYS A 237 -7.46 12.58 17.44
CA CYS A 237 -7.73 11.17 17.69
C CYS A 237 -7.39 10.78 19.13
N ASP A 238 -6.21 11.20 19.61
CA ASP A 238 -5.76 10.93 20.97
C ASP A 238 -6.63 11.62 22.01
N VAL A 239 -6.97 12.90 21.82
CA VAL A 239 -7.87 13.64 22.72
C VAL A 239 -9.25 12.98 22.79
N TYR A 240 -9.82 12.56 21.64
CA TYR A 240 -11.11 11.89 21.63
C TYR A 240 -11.05 10.56 22.38
N ASP A 241 -10.06 9.73 22.12
CA ASP A 241 -9.89 8.44 22.79
C ASP A 241 -9.67 8.60 24.31
N ALA A 242 -8.83 9.56 24.69
CA ALA A 242 -8.58 9.88 26.10
C ALA A 242 -9.81 10.42 26.85
N LEU A 243 -10.75 11.05 26.16
CA LEU A 243 -12.04 11.46 26.73
C LEU A 243 -12.98 10.26 26.90
N ARG A 244 -13.00 9.36 25.95
CA ARG A 244 -13.88 8.18 25.89
C ARG A 244 -13.41 7.02 26.76
N SER A 245 -12.13 6.97 27.11
CA SER A 245 -11.53 5.90 27.91
C SER A 245 -11.54 6.23 29.40
N ALA A 246 -11.88 5.24 30.24
CA ALA A 246 -11.76 5.37 31.69
C ALA A 246 -10.28 5.27 32.07
N ARG A 247 -9.82 6.17 32.92
CA ARG A 247 -8.48 6.14 33.52
C ARG A 247 -8.58 6.13 35.05
N PRO A 248 -7.57 5.66 35.79
CA PRO A 248 -7.64 5.55 37.26
C PRO A 248 -8.13 6.82 37.98
N TYR A 249 -7.95 7.98 37.34
CA TYR A 249 -8.27 9.29 37.90
C TYR A 249 -9.38 10.06 37.14
N LYS A 250 -9.99 9.42 36.09
CA LYS A 250 -10.96 10.06 35.22
C LYS A 250 -12.01 9.06 34.74
N THR A 251 -13.28 9.33 34.98
CA THR A 251 -14.39 8.57 34.38
C THR A 251 -14.47 8.87 32.88
N ALA A 252 -14.76 7.82 32.08
CA ALA A 252 -15.06 8.00 30.67
C ALA A 252 -16.30 8.87 30.46
N VAL A 253 -16.28 9.74 29.49
CA VAL A 253 -17.46 10.54 29.09
C VAL A 253 -18.18 9.91 27.90
N SER A 254 -19.45 10.29 27.67
CA SER A 254 -20.22 9.83 26.53
C SER A 254 -19.64 10.39 25.20
N HIS A 255 -20.08 9.82 24.07
CA HIS A 255 -19.70 10.35 22.76
C HIS A 255 -20.12 11.81 22.60
N GLU A 256 -21.37 12.13 22.96
CA GLU A 256 -21.92 13.48 22.85
C GLU A 256 -21.14 14.48 23.70
N GLU A 257 -20.72 14.07 24.89
CA GLU A 257 -19.93 14.93 25.77
C GLU A 257 -18.50 15.11 25.24
N ALA A 258 -17.85 14.05 24.75
CA ALA A 258 -16.54 14.15 24.11
C ALA A 258 -16.59 15.04 22.85
N PHE A 259 -17.61 14.87 22.02
CA PHE A 259 -17.85 15.72 20.85
C PHE A 259 -18.02 17.19 21.26
N LYS A 260 -18.83 17.45 22.29
CA LYS A 260 -19.05 18.81 22.81
C LYS A 260 -17.76 19.43 23.35
N ILE A 261 -16.97 18.69 24.12
CA ILE A 261 -15.68 19.17 24.64
C ILE A 261 -14.74 19.57 23.49
N ILE A 262 -14.63 18.75 22.46
CA ILE A 262 -13.74 19.01 21.31
C ILE A 262 -14.24 20.21 20.48
N THR A 263 -15.56 20.37 20.31
CA THR A 263 -16.15 21.33 19.40
C THR A 263 -16.55 22.68 20.04
N GLU A 264 -16.78 22.70 21.35
CA GLU A 264 -17.22 23.88 22.11
C GLU A 264 -16.25 24.25 23.25
N GLY A 265 -15.55 23.25 23.80
CA GLY A 265 -14.60 23.42 24.91
C GLY A 265 -15.17 23.06 26.28
N ASP A 266 -14.26 22.84 27.26
CA ASP A 266 -14.56 22.59 28.67
C ASP A 266 -13.73 23.46 29.64
N GLY A 267 -13.01 24.46 29.09
CA GLY A 267 -12.08 25.31 29.83
C GLY A 267 -10.66 24.77 29.94
N ARG A 268 -10.43 23.46 29.60
CA ARG A 268 -9.09 22.84 29.46
C ARG A 268 -8.76 22.60 27.98
N THR A 269 -9.69 22.00 27.26
CA THR A 269 -9.64 21.79 25.83
C THR A 269 -10.50 22.86 25.17
N THR A 270 -10.00 23.46 24.11
CA THR A 270 -10.74 24.47 23.33
C THR A 270 -10.73 24.12 21.84
N PRO A 271 -11.74 24.51 21.07
CA PRO A 271 -11.74 24.34 19.61
C PRO A 271 -10.52 24.96 18.90
N TYR A 272 -9.92 25.97 19.54
CA TYR A 272 -8.72 26.67 19.01
C TYR A 272 -7.44 25.85 19.17
N ASP A 273 -7.47 24.76 19.92
CA ASP A 273 -6.34 23.83 20.05
C ASP A 273 -6.20 22.96 18.80
N PHE A 274 -7.28 22.78 18.03
CA PHE A 274 -7.35 21.90 16.87
C PHE A 274 -7.24 22.68 15.55
N CYS A 275 -6.61 22.04 14.56
CA CYS A 275 -6.60 22.54 13.19
C CYS A 275 -8.04 22.68 12.66
N PRO A 276 -8.45 23.83 12.11
CA PRO A 276 -9.83 24.04 11.65
C PRO A 276 -10.29 23.04 10.60
N MET A 277 -9.40 22.61 9.68
CA MET A 277 -9.73 21.61 8.66
C MET A 277 -9.95 20.23 9.29
N VAL A 278 -9.08 19.83 10.22
CA VAL A 278 -9.19 18.53 10.94
C VAL A 278 -10.45 18.53 11.79
N LEU A 279 -10.72 19.61 12.52
CA LEU A 279 -11.92 19.76 13.34
C LEU A 279 -13.21 19.74 12.51
N LYS A 280 -13.19 20.33 11.32
CA LYS A 280 -14.33 20.26 10.39
C LYS A 280 -14.58 18.81 9.93
N ALA A 281 -13.55 18.11 9.49
CA ALA A 281 -13.66 16.72 9.07
C ALA A 281 -14.14 15.82 10.23
N PHE A 282 -13.61 16.02 11.44
CA PHE A 282 -14.08 15.31 12.64
C PHE A 282 -15.59 15.50 12.90
N LYS A 283 -16.09 16.74 12.78
CA LYS A 283 -17.53 17.03 12.93
C LYS A 283 -18.39 16.29 11.91
N GLU A 284 -17.91 16.14 10.67
CA GLU A 284 -18.62 15.46 9.59
C GLU A 284 -18.73 13.96 9.79
N ILE A 285 -17.73 13.34 10.45
CA ILE A 285 -17.64 11.87 10.64
C ILE A 285 -17.75 11.46 12.11
N ALA A 286 -18.25 12.32 13.01
CA ALA A 286 -18.27 12.05 14.43
C ALA A 286 -18.98 10.73 14.82
N ALA A 287 -20.07 10.38 14.14
CA ALA A 287 -20.76 9.12 14.35
C ALA A 287 -19.88 7.89 14.05
N GLU A 288 -19.01 7.98 13.07
CA GLU A 288 -18.07 6.91 12.72
C GLU A 288 -16.97 6.74 13.78
N PHE A 289 -16.57 7.83 14.45
CA PHE A 289 -15.67 7.76 15.61
C PHE A 289 -16.32 6.99 16.76
N GLU A 290 -17.62 7.20 16.99
CA GLU A 290 -18.36 6.42 17.99
C GLU A 290 -18.40 4.94 17.62
N GLU A 291 -18.75 4.61 16.38
CA GLU A 291 -18.77 3.23 15.90
C GLU A 291 -17.42 2.54 16.05
N ILE A 292 -16.33 3.19 15.65
CA ILE A 292 -14.96 2.65 15.81
C ILE A 292 -14.66 2.41 17.28
N PHE A 293 -15.00 3.34 18.17
CA PHE A 293 -14.77 3.20 19.60
C PHE A 293 -15.55 2.01 20.18
N GLU A 294 -16.85 1.92 19.88
CA GLU A 294 -17.72 0.85 20.41
C GLU A 294 -17.35 -0.55 19.90
N GLN A 295 -16.94 -0.65 18.63
CA GLN A 295 -16.48 -1.92 18.04
C GLN A 295 -15.15 -2.40 18.61
N ASN A 296 -14.32 -1.49 19.13
CA ASN A 296 -13.00 -1.75 19.69
C ASN A 296 -12.93 -1.42 21.20
N LYS A 297 -14.02 -1.60 21.92
CA LYS A 297 -14.04 -1.49 23.39
C LYS A 297 -13.34 -2.68 24.05
N GLU A 298 -12.74 -2.41 25.19
CA GLU A 298 -12.32 -3.47 26.11
C GLU A 298 -13.54 -4.28 26.56
N ARG A 299 -13.43 -5.58 26.42
CA ARG A 299 -14.44 -6.53 26.93
C ARG A 299 -14.18 -6.88 28.39
#